data_f52fbafe5fc3722812548f6dbc733b8f
#
_entry.id   f52fbafe5fc3722812548f6dbc733b8f
#
_cell.length_a   1.000
_cell.length_b   1.000
_cell.length_c   1.000
_cell.angle_alpha   90.00
_cell.angle_beta   90.00
_cell.angle_gamma   90.00
#
_symmetry.space_group_name_H-M   'P 1'
#
loop_
_entity.id
_entity.type
_entity.pdbx_description
1 polymer ?
#
loop_
_entity_poly.entity_id
_entity_poly.type
_entity_poly.pdbx_seq_one_letter_code
_entity_poly.pdbx_strand_id
1 'polypeptide(L)'
;FCYINNTVQMNLLAATVDNDDATDQVYNVAYGDSTSLNELHKFIETGLMQRIESLKKTSPVYRDFRIGDVRHSLADINKAKLLIHYQPSHNINEGLNEALDWYVKSLLKQK
;
A
#
# COMPACT_ATOMS: atom_id res chain seq x y z
N PHE A 1 0.54 -1.06 -5.07
CA PHE A 1 0.78 -0.48 -3.75
C PHE A 1 0.56 -1.54 -2.67
N CYS A 2 1.36 -1.50 -1.60
CA CYS A 2 1.21 -2.39 -0.46
C CYS A 2 1.43 -1.59 0.84
N TYR A 3 0.50 -1.68 1.78
CA TYR A 3 0.66 -1.05 3.09
C TYR A 3 1.67 -1.83 3.93
N ILE A 4 2.42 -1.11 4.77
CA ILE A 4 3.55 -1.70 5.52
C ILE A 4 3.14 -2.88 6.41
N ASN A 5 1.97 -2.84 7.04
CA ASN A 5 1.51 -3.93 7.91
C ASN A 5 1.31 -5.24 7.14
N ASN A 6 0.90 -5.19 5.87
CA ASN A 6 0.83 -6.37 5.02
C ASN A 6 2.22 -6.98 4.80
N THR A 7 3.25 -6.14 4.62
CA THR A 7 4.64 -6.58 4.47
C THR A 7 5.19 -7.16 5.77
N VAL A 8 4.90 -6.52 6.91
CA VAL A 8 5.29 -7.04 8.23
C VAL A 8 4.65 -8.39 8.50
N GLN A 9 3.33 -8.53 8.24
CA GLN A 9 2.62 -9.81 8.35
C GLN A 9 3.31 -10.88 7.53
N MET A 10 3.62 -10.58 6.25
CA MET A 10 4.28 -11.52 5.35
C MET A 10 5.63 -11.98 5.89
N ASN A 11 6.46 -11.06 6.40
CA ASN A 11 7.76 -11.39 6.97
C ASN A 11 7.63 -12.30 8.20
N LEU A 12 6.66 -12.02 9.07
CA LEU A 12 6.41 -12.85 10.25
C LEU A 12 5.93 -14.26 9.84
N LEU A 13 5.01 -14.35 8.90
CA LEU A 13 4.53 -15.65 8.39
C LEU A 13 5.66 -16.45 7.74
N ALA A 14 6.49 -15.81 6.90
CA ALA A 14 7.61 -16.47 6.26
C ALA A 14 8.68 -16.95 7.26
N ALA A 15 8.85 -16.23 8.37
CA ALA A 15 9.81 -16.60 9.42
C ALA A 15 9.30 -17.70 10.35
N THR A 16 7.99 -17.95 10.40
CA THR A 16 7.35 -18.86 11.37
C THR A 16 6.59 -20.01 10.71
N VAL A 17 6.61 -20.10 9.37
CA VAL A 17 5.90 -21.16 8.65
C VAL A 17 6.52 -22.53 8.98
N ASP A 18 5.67 -23.47 9.36
CA ASP A 18 6.02 -24.88 9.59
C ASP A 18 5.50 -25.73 8.42
N ASN A 19 6.09 -25.49 7.23
CA ASN A 19 5.74 -26.17 6.00
C ASN A 19 6.97 -26.20 5.08
N ASP A 20 7.53 -27.36 4.86
CA ASP A 20 8.75 -27.56 4.04
C ASP A 20 8.55 -27.05 2.60
N ASP A 21 7.36 -27.17 2.03
CA ASP A 21 7.06 -26.67 0.68
C ASP A 21 7.04 -25.13 0.59
N ALA A 22 6.98 -24.46 1.73
CA ALA A 22 6.95 -23.01 1.82
C ALA A 22 8.33 -22.38 2.04
N THR A 23 9.34 -23.18 2.42
CA THR A 23 10.70 -22.69 2.67
C THR A 23 11.46 -22.49 1.36
N ASP A 24 12.49 -21.64 1.38
CA ASP A 24 13.34 -21.33 0.21
C ASP A 24 12.57 -20.90 -1.03
N GLN A 25 11.44 -20.22 -0.84
CA GLN A 25 10.53 -19.75 -1.88
C GLN A 25 10.52 -18.22 -2.02
N VAL A 26 10.24 -17.74 -3.23
CA VAL A 26 9.96 -16.33 -3.49
C VAL A 26 8.46 -16.09 -3.49
N TYR A 27 8.02 -15.05 -2.78
CA TYR A 27 6.61 -14.67 -2.65
C TYR A 27 6.37 -13.22 -3.07
N ASN A 28 5.27 -12.99 -3.77
CA ASN A 28 4.78 -11.65 -3.99
C ASN A 28 4.02 -11.16 -2.73
N VAL A 29 4.32 -9.93 -2.33
CA VAL A 29 3.65 -9.26 -1.20
C VAL A 29 2.85 -8.06 -1.72
N ALA A 30 1.55 -8.16 -1.67
CA ALA A 30 0.61 -7.12 -2.10
C ALA A 30 -0.76 -7.35 -1.44
N TYR A 31 -1.70 -6.47 -1.72
CA TYR A 31 -3.10 -6.69 -1.33
C TYR A 31 -3.84 -7.62 -2.31
N GLY A 32 -3.37 -7.70 -3.57
CA GLY A 32 -4.02 -8.48 -4.63
C GLY A 32 -5.06 -7.66 -5.41
N ASP A 33 -4.96 -6.34 -5.34
CA ASP A 33 -5.81 -5.41 -6.07
C ASP A 33 -4.97 -4.33 -6.78
N SER A 34 -5.56 -3.67 -7.78
CA SER A 34 -4.93 -2.59 -8.52
C SER A 34 -5.54 -1.24 -8.16
N THR A 35 -4.71 -0.22 -8.06
CA THR A 35 -5.14 1.16 -7.78
C THR A 35 -4.47 2.08 -8.79
N SER A 36 -5.25 2.87 -9.49
CA SER A 36 -4.72 3.90 -10.39
C SER A 36 -4.11 5.06 -9.60
N LEU A 37 -3.21 5.83 -10.25
CA LEU A 37 -2.65 7.04 -9.63
C LEU A 37 -3.72 8.10 -9.33
N ASN A 38 -4.79 8.15 -10.13
CA ASN A 38 -5.92 9.06 -9.89
C ASN A 38 -6.70 8.67 -8.63
N GLU A 39 -6.94 7.39 -8.42
CA GLU A 39 -7.57 6.90 -7.19
C GLU A 39 -6.68 7.15 -5.98
N LEU A 40 -5.37 6.87 -6.10
CA LEU A 40 -4.41 7.15 -5.04
C LEU A 40 -4.39 8.63 -4.66
N HIS A 41 -4.35 9.54 -5.65
CA HIS A 41 -4.44 10.98 -5.42
C HIS A 41 -5.72 11.34 -4.68
N LYS A 42 -6.86 10.81 -5.11
CA LYS A 42 -8.16 11.06 -4.46
C LYS A 42 -8.19 10.57 -3.01
N PHE A 43 -7.65 9.40 -2.72
CA PHE A 43 -7.58 8.88 -1.34
C PHE A 43 -6.73 9.79 -0.45
N ILE A 44 -5.54 10.20 -0.92
CA ILE A 44 -4.66 11.10 -0.19
C ILE A 44 -5.31 12.46 0.02
N GLU A 45 -5.87 13.08 -1.02
CA GLU A 45 -6.53 14.37 -0.95
C GLU A 45 -7.69 14.35 0.05
N THR A 46 -8.57 13.36 -0.07
CA THR A 46 -9.74 13.21 0.83
C THR A 46 -9.27 13.00 2.28
N GLY A 47 -8.31 12.12 2.50
CA GLY A 47 -7.79 11.85 3.84
C GLY A 47 -7.11 13.05 4.49
N LEU A 48 -6.39 13.86 3.71
CA LEU A 48 -5.77 15.09 4.18
C LEU A 48 -6.80 16.19 4.49
N MET A 49 -7.81 16.35 3.63
CA MET A 49 -8.90 17.34 3.86
C MET A 49 -9.69 17.05 5.12
N GLN A 50 -9.84 15.80 5.52
CA GLN A 50 -10.47 15.44 6.80
C GLN A 50 -9.65 15.83 8.04
N ARG A 51 -8.35 16.07 7.87
CA ARG A 51 -7.37 16.33 8.95
C ARG A 51 -6.87 17.77 8.99
N ILE A 52 -7.00 18.49 7.89
CA ILE A 52 -6.47 19.85 7.72
C ILE A 52 -7.56 20.72 7.10
N GLU A 53 -8.29 21.47 7.94
CA GLU A 53 -9.43 22.33 7.51
C GLU A 53 -9.03 23.39 6.46
N SER A 54 -7.80 23.91 6.54
CA SER A 54 -7.29 24.93 5.61
C SER A 54 -6.84 24.37 4.26
N LEU A 55 -6.82 23.05 4.08
CA LEU A 55 -6.37 22.43 2.84
C LEU A 55 -7.40 22.66 1.72
N LYS A 56 -6.94 23.23 0.62
CA LYS A 56 -7.74 23.40 -0.59
C LYS A 56 -7.56 22.23 -1.52
N LYS A 57 -8.64 21.84 -2.18
CA LYS A 57 -8.62 20.84 -3.23
C LYS A 57 -7.68 21.28 -4.38
N THR A 58 -6.86 20.34 -4.86
CA THR A 58 -5.93 20.57 -5.94
C THR A 58 -6.19 19.63 -7.09
N SER A 59 -5.97 20.11 -8.31
CA SER A 59 -6.04 19.24 -9.50
C SER A 59 -4.65 18.70 -9.82
N PRO A 60 -4.53 17.40 -10.13
CA PRO A 60 -3.27 16.81 -10.54
C PRO A 60 -2.81 17.39 -11.89
N VAL A 61 -1.49 17.54 -12.04
CA VAL A 61 -0.88 17.93 -13.32
C VAL A 61 -0.47 16.66 -14.06
N TYR A 62 -1.10 16.43 -15.19
CA TYR A 62 -0.79 15.29 -16.07
C TYR A 62 0.40 15.62 -16.96
N ARG A 63 1.28 14.65 -17.13
CA ARG A 63 2.44 14.72 -18.03
C ARG A 63 2.54 13.43 -18.82
N ASP A 64 3.39 13.42 -19.85
CA ASP A 64 3.68 12.23 -20.64
C ASP A 64 4.27 11.13 -19.76
N PHE A 65 4.02 9.88 -20.18
CA PHE A 65 4.57 8.71 -19.49
C PHE A 65 6.10 8.71 -19.57
N ARG A 66 6.74 8.40 -18.46
CA ARG A 66 8.18 8.20 -18.44
C ARG A 66 8.53 6.87 -19.10
N ILE A 67 9.69 6.81 -19.76
CA ILE A 67 10.21 5.57 -20.32
C ILE A 67 10.46 4.58 -19.17
N GLY A 68 9.94 3.36 -19.32
CA GLY A 68 10.07 2.30 -18.32
C GLY A 68 8.99 2.28 -17.24
N ASP A 69 8.03 3.22 -17.23
CA ASP A 69 6.91 3.17 -16.30
C ASP A 69 5.99 1.98 -16.61
N VAL A 70 5.67 1.22 -15.56
CA VAL A 70 4.69 0.13 -15.63
C VAL A 70 3.30 0.72 -15.49
N ARG A 71 2.50 0.64 -16.56
CA ARG A 71 1.14 1.20 -16.59
C ARG A 71 0.13 0.42 -15.77
N HIS A 72 0.30 -0.90 -15.72
CA HIS A 72 -0.57 -1.81 -14.99
C HIS A 72 0.29 -2.73 -14.15
N SER A 73 0.09 -2.70 -12.84
CA SER A 73 0.82 -3.55 -11.90
C SER A 73 -0.18 -4.20 -10.95
N LEU A 74 -0.28 -5.51 -11.05
CA LEU A 74 -1.08 -6.35 -10.17
C LEU A 74 -0.26 -7.59 -9.82
N ALA A 75 0.01 -7.80 -8.55
CA ALA A 75 0.74 -8.97 -8.10
C ALA A 75 -0.24 -10.12 -7.81
N ASP A 76 0.08 -11.30 -8.31
CA ASP A 76 -0.56 -12.53 -7.88
C ASP A 76 -0.01 -12.95 -6.52
N ILE A 77 -0.89 -13.02 -5.52
CA ILE A 77 -0.57 -13.41 -4.14
C ILE A 77 -1.07 -14.81 -3.78
N ASN A 78 -1.57 -15.58 -4.74
CA ASN A 78 -2.16 -16.89 -4.47
C ASN A 78 -1.15 -17.88 -3.88
N LYS A 79 0.10 -17.86 -4.35
CA LYS A 79 1.16 -18.70 -3.76
C LYS A 79 1.35 -18.41 -2.27
N ALA A 80 1.40 -17.14 -1.87
CA ALA A 80 1.53 -16.74 -0.48
C ALA A 80 0.30 -17.15 0.35
N LYS A 81 -0.90 -17.02 -0.21
CA LYS A 81 -2.14 -17.47 0.45
C LYS A 81 -2.14 -18.97 0.71
N LEU A 82 -1.73 -19.75 -0.28
CA LEU A 82 -1.78 -21.22 -0.21
C LEU A 82 -0.71 -21.81 0.71
N LEU A 83 0.53 -21.35 0.60
CA LEU A 83 1.66 -21.98 1.27
C LEU A 83 1.93 -21.45 2.67
N ILE A 84 1.72 -20.17 2.91
CA ILE A 84 2.01 -19.51 4.20
C ILE A 84 0.80 -18.79 4.81
N HIS A 85 -0.40 -19.02 4.28
CA HIS A 85 -1.67 -18.47 4.80
C HIS A 85 -1.69 -16.93 4.86
N TYR A 86 -0.99 -16.27 3.94
CA TYR A 86 -0.96 -14.81 3.87
C TYR A 86 -2.34 -14.23 3.57
N GLN A 87 -2.82 -13.37 4.43
CA GLN A 87 -4.09 -12.64 4.28
C GLN A 87 -3.85 -11.16 4.55
N PRO A 88 -3.67 -10.33 3.49
CA PRO A 88 -3.40 -8.92 3.68
C PRO A 88 -4.56 -8.24 4.44
N SER A 89 -4.21 -7.49 5.47
CA SER A 89 -5.16 -6.88 6.41
C SER A 89 -5.65 -5.50 5.97
N HIS A 90 -4.89 -4.82 5.10
CA HIS A 90 -5.20 -3.45 4.71
C HIS A 90 -5.15 -3.28 3.19
N ASN A 91 -6.23 -2.80 2.60
CA ASN A 91 -6.19 -2.23 1.27
C ASN A 91 -5.48 -0.86 1.29
N ILE A 92 -5.29 -0.24 0.12
CA ILE A 92 -4.54 1.02 0.03
C ILE A 92 -5.22 2.17 0.78
N ASN A 93 -6.56 2.24 0.76
CA ASN A 93 -7.29 3.31 1.42
C ASN A 93 -7.21 3.19 2.95
N GLU A 94 -7.37 1.98 3.49
CA GLU A 94 -7.22 1.69 4.91
C GLU A 94 -5.81 2.00 5.40
N GLY A 95 -4.78 1.52 4.68
CA GLY A 95 -3.39 1.78 5.03
C GLY A 95 -3.01 3.26 4.94
N LEU A 96 -3.50 3.99 3.94
CA LEU A 96 -3.31 5.44 3.86
C LEU A 96 -3.99 6.17 5.01
N ASN A 97 -5.20 5.78 5.38
CA ASN A 97 -5.93 6.42 6.45
C ASN A 97 -5.18 6.32 7.80
N GLU A 98 -4.54 5.18 8.08
CA GLU A 98 -3.67 5.02 9.25
C GLU A 98 -2.38 5.86 9.13
N ALA A 99 -1.72 5.82 7.97
CA ALA A 99 -0.45 6.50 7.77
C ALA A 99 -0.58 8.03 7.81
N LEU A 100 -1.67 8.59 7.31
CA LEU A 100 -1.89 10.03 7.21
C LEU A 100 -1.86 10.74 8.57
N ASP A 101 -2.32 10.10 9.63
CA ASP A 101 -2.26 10.68 10.99
C ASP A 101 -0.81 10.97 11.42
N TRP A 102 0.09 10.05 11.12
CA TRP A 102 1.50 10.24 11.43
C TRP A 102 2.13 11.34 10.57
N TYR A 103 1.85 11.35 9.27
CA TYR A 103 2.38 12.36 8.35
C TYR A 103 1.91 13.77 8.71
N VAL A 104 0.63 13.95 9.00
CA VAL A 104 0.08 15.26 9.40
C VAL A 104 0.72 15.74 10.70
N LYS A 105 0.83 14.87 11.71
CA LYS A 105 1.49 15.22 12.99
C LYS A 105 2.97 15.58 12.79
N SER A 106 3.67 14.88 11.91
CA SER A 106 5.08 15.15 11.61
C SER A 106 5.29 16.48 10.91
N LEU A 107 4.43 16.82 9.95
CA LEU A 107 4.48 18.10 9.23
C LEU A 107 4.15 19.30 10.14
N LEU A 108 3.22 19.13 11.08
CA LEU A 108 2.85 20.21 12.02
C LEU A 108 3.90 20.45 13.10
N LYS A 109 4.76 19.47 13.39
CA LYS A 109 5.88 19.63 14.34
C LYS A 109 7.10 20.35 13.75
N GLN A 110 7.17 20.50 12.43
CA GLN A 110 8.29 21.16 11.74
C GLN A 110 8.06 22.69 11.51
N LYS A 111 6.96 23.22 12.00
CA LYS A 111 6.63 24.66 12.06
C LYS A 111 6.78 25.18 13.48
#